data_d7d354f083906ff0619fbfc15b207480
#
_entry.id   d7d354f083906ff0619fbfc15b207480
#
_cell.length_a   1.000
_cell.length_b   1.000
_cell.length_c   1.000
_cell.angle_alpha   90.00
_cell.angle_beta   90.00
_cell.angle_gamma   90.00
#
_symmetry.space_group_name_H-M   'P 1'
#
loop_
_entity.id
_entity.type
_entity.pdbx_description
1 polymer ?
#
loop_
_entity_poly.entity_id
_entity_poly.type
_entity_poly.pdbx_seq_one_letter_code
_entity_poly.pdbx_strand_id
1 'polypeptide(L)'
;MAIVNAVVGVVARHEDMWSVFRPSSEVSRLNAAVASTGGGGGASRCGADSAVAGTGLVVSEETDRLLRDALALAEATGGAFNPLIGPLVTAWDVKAMRAAYVAGVPLPPAPSERVVEAALRASSWGLLSRVGERRWELRVPGDSVDSVGGVDVPSPRLDLGGIAKGYTADACRDLAVAMGARGALVSVGTSSVSVFGTRADGSSWRAGLRDPHGGPTSVAGVVELPAGGMASLSTSGDNLGPLGGVRAVCAGSAAGPVAGSVAGSVEDRRARETLRETSADGGRIFDHHIIDPRTGYPAHAGVRQVSVVASSGVLAEALSTALLVDPSIDVPDVVARWARVTGAPASAEIVGLVHAEQG
;
A
#
# COMPACT_ATOMS: atom_id res chain seq x y z
N MET A 1 15.30 16.49 24.16
CA MET A 1 15.56 15.06 24.47
C MET A 1 14.27 14.30 24.79
N ALA A 2 13.41 14.75 25.75
CA ALA A 2 12.19 14.01 26.13
C ALA A 2 11.24 13.74 24.96
N ILE A 3 10.90 14.75 24.14
CA ILE A 3 10.03 14.60 22.96
C ILE A 3 10.62 13.59 21.97
N VAL A 4 11.92 13.67 21.68
CA VAL A 4 12.56 12.74 20.72
C VAL A 4 12.46 11.29 21.21
N ASN A 5 12.73 11.03 22.48
CA ASN A 5 12.62 9.69 23.03
C ASN A 5 11.17 9.17 23.00
N ALA A 6 10.20 10.03 23.28
CA ALA A 6 8.78 9.69 23.20
C ALA A 6 8.35 9.32 21.77
N VAL A 7 8.77 10.11 20.78
CA VAL A 7 8.52 9.86 19.34
C VAL A 7 9.16 8.56 18.88
N VAL A 8 10.41 8.28 19.27
CA VAL A 8 11.06 6.98 18.98
C VAL A 8 10.27 5.83 19.56
N GLY A 9 9.71 5.99 20.78
CA GLY A 9 8.83 4.99 21.40
C GLY A 9 7.54 4.73 20.59
N VAL A 10 6.95 5.75 19.98
CA VAL A 10 5.79 5.60 19.09
C VAL A 10 6.16 4.76 17.87
N VAL A 11 7.28 5.10 17.20
CA VAL A 11 7.73 4.36 16.02
C VAL A 11 7.98 2.90 16.33
N ALA A 12 8.68 2.61 17.45
CA ALA A 12 8.95 1.23 17.88
C ALA A 12 7.66 0.45 18.16
N ARG A 13 6.69 1.06 18.85
CA ARG A 13 5.39 0.45 19.14
C ARG A 13 4.60 0.15 17.86
N HIS A 14 4.56 1.06 16.89
CA HIS A 14 3.86 0.84 15.62
C HIS A 14 4.55 -0.25 14.78
N GLU A 15 5.87 -0.32 14.82
CA GLU A 15 6.60 -1.42 14.18
C GLU A 15 6.26 -2.77 14.83
N ASP A 16 6.16 -2.82 16.17
CA ASP A 16 5.76 -4.03 16.91
C ASP A 16 4.31 -4.46 16.58
N MET A 17 3.42 -3.50 16.31
CA MET A 17 2.02 -3.80 15.97
C MET A 17 1.81 -4.17 14.50
N TRP A 18 2.49 -3.54 13.55
CA TRP A 18 2.12 -3.60 12.13
C TRP A 18 3.15 -4.21 11.19
N SER A 19 4.36 -4.49 11.65
CA SER A 19 5.39 -5.10 10.80
C SER A 19 4.99 -6.50 10.35
N VAL A 20 4.92 -6.74 9.05
CA VAL A 20 4.72 -8.07 8.46
C VAL A 20 5.92 -9.01 8.64
N PHE A 21 7.07 -8.47 9.11
CA PHE A 21 8.30 -9.21 9.36
C PHE A 21 8.46 -9.66 10.81
N ARG A 22 7.62 -9.17 11.73
CA ARG A 22 7.62 -9.55 13.14
C ARG A 22 6.48 -10.53 13.41
N PRO A 23 6.75 -11.82 13.71
CA PRO A 23 5.70 -12.83 13.93
C PRO A 23 4.73 -12.47 15.06
N SER A 24 5.19 -11.70 16.06
CA SER A 24 4.41 -11.27 17.21
C SER A 24 3.49 -10.08 16.93
N SER A 25 3.64 -9.41 15.77
CA SER A 25 2.83 -8.23 15.43
C SER A 25 1.35 -8.58 15.28
N GLU A 26 0.47 -7.61 15.51
CA GLU A 26 -0.98 -7.81 15.32
C GLU A 26 -1.32 -8.17 13.87
N VAL A 27 -0.67 -7.53 12.90
CA VAL A 27 -0.82 -7.84 11.47
C VAL A 27 -0.36 -9.26 11.15
N SER A 28 0.82 -9.68 11.65
CA SER A 28 1.30 -11.05 11.41
C SER A 28 0.42 -12.10 12.09
N ARG A 29 -0.14 -11.80 13.26
CA ARG A 29 -1.09 -12.69 13.94
C ARG A 29 -2.41 -12.79 13.18
N LEU A 30 -2.94 -11.69 12.64
CA LEU A 30 -4.10 -11.72 11.74
C LEU A 30 -3.83 -12.56 10.49
N ASN A 31 -2.67 -12.37 9.87
CA ASN A 31 -2.25 -13.14 8.71
C ASN A 31 -2.10 -14.64 9.03
N ALA A 32 -1.61 -15.01 10.22
CA ALA A 32 -1.43 -16.38 10.64
C ALA A 32 -2.77 -17.07 11.02
N ALA A 33 -3.75 -16.32 11.53
CA ALA A 33 -5.04 -16.86 11.92
C ALA A 33 -5.80 -17.48 10.72
N VAL A 34 -5.63 -16.93 9.51
CA VAL A 34 -6.22 -17.46 8.26
C VAL A 34 -5.62 -18.81 7.86
N ALA A 35 -4.31 -18.96 7.99
CA ALA A 35 -3.60 -20.16 7.57
C ALA A 35 -4.04 -21.41 8.36
N SER A 36 -4.60 -21.24 9.57
CA SER A 36 -5.05 -22.35 10.42
C SER A 36 -6.49 -22.83 10.11
N THR A 37 -7.29 -22.08 9.36
CA THR A 37 -8.68 -22.43 9.02
C THR A 37 -8.84 -23.13 7.69
N GLY A 38 -7.84 -23.03 6.79
CA GLY A 38 -7.86 -23.62 5.45
C GLY A 38 -7.23 -25.02 5.32
N GLY A 39 -6.64 -25.55 6.38
CA GLY A 39 -5.96 -26.88 6.38
C GLY A 39 -6.83 -27.97 6.98
N GLY A 40 -7.65 -28.64 6.18
CA GLY A 40 -8.21 -29.95 6.53
C GLY A 40 -7.10 -30.99 6.60
N GLY A 41 -6.44 -31.17 7.76
CA GLY A 41 -5.43 -32.22 7.97
C GLY A 41 -4.69 -32.05 9.27
N GLY A 42 -5.21 -32.66 10.33
CA GLY A 42 -4.51 -33.18 11.50
C GLY A 42 -3.33 -32.40 12.08
N ALA A 43 -3.55 -31.34 12.82
CA ALA A 43 -2.58 -30.86 13.79
C ALA A 43 -3.25 -30.76 15.16
N SER A 44 -2.69 -31.51 16.09
CA SER A 44 -3.05 -31.66 17.50
C SER A 44 -3.26 -30.32 18.20
N ARG A 45 -4.47 -30.09 18.70
CA ARG A 45 -4.81 -29.00 19.62
C ARG A 45 -4.14 -29.26 20.98
N CYS A 46 -3.09 -28.50 21.26
CA CYS A 46 -2.57 -28.38 22.63
C CYS A 46 -2.97 -27.04 23.21
N GLY A 47 -3.76 -27.07 24.30
CA GLY A 47 -3.87 -26.03 25.32
C GLY A 47 -5.10 -25.14 25.24
N ALA A 48 -6.10 -25.52 26.01
CA ALA A 48 -7.07 -24.75 26.80
C ALA A 48 -7.26 -23.24 26.44
N ASP A 49 -8.28 -22.95 25.65
CA ASP A 49 -9.46 -22.20 26.05
C ASP A 49 -10.51 -22.36 24.94
N SER A 50 -11.42 -23.31 25.18
CA SER A 50 -12.61 -23.51 24.36
C SER A 50 -13.57 -22.36 24.60
N ALA A 51 -13.59 -21.39 23.68
CA ALA A 51 -14.70 -20.47 23.55
C ALA A 51 -15.03 -20.31 22.08
N VAL A 52 -16.13 -20.92 21.68
CA VAL A 52 -17.08 -20.59 20.62
C VAL A 52 -16.47 -20.07 19.30
N ALA A 53 -16.78 -20.79 18.23
CA ALA A 53 -16.62 -20.38 16.83
C ALA A 53 -17.26 -19.01 16.56
N GLY A 54 -16.39 -17.99 16.48
CA GLY A 54 -16.72 -16.61 16.19
C GLY A 54 -15.42 -15.82 16.31
N THR A 55 -14.61 -15.99 15.44
CA THR A 55 -13.20 -16.25 15.47
C THR A 55 -12.43 -15.11 14.81
N GLY A 56 -12.61 -13.89 15.24
CA GLY A 56 -11.71 -12.79 14.87
C GLY A 56 -10.67 -12.56 15.98
N LEU A 57 -9.51 -12.01 15.61
CA LEU A 57 -8.48 -11.55 16.53
C LEU A 57 -8.87 -10.17 17.10
N VAL A 58 -8.75 -10.01 18.40
CA VAL A 58 -8.85 -8.70 19.05
C VAL A 58 -7.53 -7.97 18.88
N VAL A 59 -7.60 -6.75 18.34
CA VAL A 59 -6.45 -5.88 18.10
C VAL A 59 -6.48 -4.65 19.02
N SER A 60 -5.38 -3.90 19.06
CA SER A 60 -5.31 -2.62 19.74
C SER A 60 -6.29 -1.60 19.13
N GLU A 61 -6.58 -0.53 19.88
CA GLU A 61 -7.42 0.57 19.37
C GLU A 61 -6.80 1.26 18.15
N GLU A 62 -5.47 1.42 18.17
CA GLU A 62 -4.73 2.03 17.06
C GLU A 62 -4.82 1.18 15.79
N THR A 63 -4.68 -0.15 15.92
CA THR A 63 -4.84 -1.08 14.78
C THR A 63 -6.31 -1.13 14.30
N ASP A 64 -7.29 -1.14 15.20
CA ASP A 64 -8.72 -1.09 14.83
C ASP A 64 -9.03 0.16 14.00
N ARG A 65 -8.51 1.33 14.43
CA ARG A 65 -8.65 2.59 13.70
C ARG A 65 -8.01 2.50 12.32
N LEU A 66 -6.76 2.09 12.24
CA LEU A 66 -6.00 1.99 11.00
C LEU A 66 -6.65 1.02 10.00
N LEU A 67 -7.19 -0.12 10.47
CA LEU A 67 -7.89 -1.08 9.61
C LEU A 67 -9.23 -0.53 9.10
N ARG A 68 -9.96 0.23 9.90
CA ARG A 68 -11.19 0.91 9.44
C ARG A 68 -10.87 1.95 8.37
N ASP A 69 -9.85 2.76 8.61
CA ASP A 69 -9.40 3.75 7.62
C ASP A 69 -8.94 3.08 6.32
N ALA A 70 -8.21 1.96 6.42
CA ALA A 70 -7.76 1.20 5.27
C ALA A 70 -8.90 0.65 4.42
N LEU A 71 -9.94 0.08 5.05
CA LEU A 71 -11.12 -0.42 4.33
C LEU A 71 -11.92 0.72 3.69
N ALA A 72 -12.14 1.82 4.42
CA ALA A 72 -12.83 2.98 3.89
C ALA A 72 -12.11 3.57 2.67
N LEU A 73 -10.77 3.61 2.69
CA LEU A 73 -9.97 4.08 1.57
C LEU A 73 -9.93 3.08 0.41
N ALA A 74 -9.90 1.76 0.69
CA ALA A 74 -10.02 0.75 -0.35
C ALA A 74 -11.36 0.87 -1.10
N GLU A 75 -12.45 1.04 -0.38
CA GLU A 75 -13.77 1.27 -0.98
C GLU A 75 -13.84 2.61 -1.74
N ALA A 76 -13.38 3.70 -1.14
CA ALA A 76 -13.45 5.03 -1.72
C ALA A 76 -12.61 5.16 -3.00
N THR A 77 -11.48 4.45 -3.09
CA THR A 77 -10.59 4.45 -4.27
C THR A 77 -10.94 3.35 -5.29
N GLY A 78 -12.08 2.64 -5.12
CA GLY A 78 -12.45 1.52 -6.00
C GLY A 78 -11.41 0.40 -6.04
N GLY A 79 -10.69 0.19 -4.95
CA GLY A 79 -9.66 -0.85 -4.80
C GLY A 79 -8.27 -0.47 -5.35
N ALA A 80 -8.07 0.73 -5.90
CA ALA A 80 -6.75 1.17 -6.34
C ALA A 80 -5.74 1.28 -5.16
N PHE A 81 -6.22 1.62 -3.97
CA PHE A 81 -5.54 1.33 -2.71
C PHE A 81 -6.17 0.07 -2.09
N ASN A 82 -5.35 -0.86 -1.61
CA ASN A 82 -5.84 -2.12 -1.05
C ASN A 82 -4.94 -2.63 0.09
N PRO A 83 -5.47 -2.78 1.33
CA PRO A 83 -4.67 -3.31 2.44
C PRO A 83 -4.39 -4.82 2.35
N LEU A 84 -5.09 -5.58 1.49
CA LEU A 84 -4.86 -7.00 1.26
C LEU A 84 -3.95 -7.29 0.06
N ILE A 85 -3.06 -6.38 -0.29
CA ILE A 85 -2.13 -6.51 -1.42
C ILE A 85 -1.05 -7.60 -1.22
N GLY A 86 -0.89 -8.12 0.01
CA GLY A 86 0.18 -9.05 0.38
C GLY A 86 0.37 -10.27 -0.52
N PRO A 87 -0.69 -10.97 -0.98
CA PRO A 87 -0.55 -12.09 -1.91
C PRO A 87 0.09 -11.67 -3.25
N LEU A 88 -0.30 -10.53 -3.80
CA LEU A 88 0.27 -9.99 -5.05
C LEU A 88 1.71 -9.56 -4.86
N VAL A 89 2.04 -8.86 -3.76
CA VAL A 89 3.42 -8.47 -3.41
C VAL A 89 4.32 -9.70 -3.32
N THR A 90 3.79 -10.81 -2.79
CA THR A 90 4.52 -12.08 -2.69
C THR A 90 4.66 -12.76 -4.06
N ALA A 91 3.60 -12.81 -4.85
CA ALA A 91 3.62 -13.44 -6.18
C ALA A 91 4.64 -12.77 -7.13
N TRP A 92 4.76 -11.45 -7.05
CA TRP A 92 5.71 -10.67 -7.85
C TRP A 92 7.11 -10.60 -7.23
N ASP A 93 7.31 -11.11 -6.01
CA ASP A 93 8.55 -10.92 -5.23
C ASP A 93 9.05 -9.45 -5.30
N VAL A 94 8.17 -8.53 -4.91
CA VAL A 94 8.45 -7.08 -4.97
C VAL A 94 9.73 -6.72 -4.23
N LYS A 95 10.11 -7.47 -3.20
CA LYS A 95 11.37 -7.26 -2.48
C LYS A 95 12.59 -7.55 -3.37
N ALA A 96 12.57 -8.67 -4.09
CA ALA A 96 13.64 -9.01 -5.03
C ALA A 96 13.65 -8.06 -6.24
N MET A 97 12.47 -7.66 -6.74
CA MET A 97 12.38 -6.62 -7.78
C MET A 97 13.08 -5.34 -7.34
N ARG A 98 12.76 -4.83 -6.15
CA ARG A 98 13.41 -3.62 -5.60
C ARG A 98 14.91 -3.78 -5.44
N ALA A 99 15.36 -4.92 -4.93
CA ALA A 99 16.78 -5.20 -4.77
C ALA A 99 17.50 -5.24 -6.13
N ALA A 100 16.90 -5.85 -7.13
CA ALA A 100 17.44 -5.91 -8.50
C ALA A 100 17.54 -4.52 -9.13
N TYR A 101 16.51 -3.67 -8.96
CA TYR A 101 16.55 -2.27 -9.41
C TYR A 101 17.71 -1.49 -8.78
N VAL A 102 17.85 -1.56 -7.46
CA VAL A 102 18.93 -0.87 -6.73
C VAL A 102 20.30 -1.37 -7.15
N ALA A 103 20.44 -2.67 -7.40
CA ALA A 103 21.69 -3.30 -7.81
C ALA A 103 21.99 -3.13 -9.31
N GLY A 104 21.02 -2.68 -10.13
CA GLY A 104 21.19 -2.60 -11.58
C GLY A 104 21.34 -3.97 -12.26
N VAL A 105 20.73 -5.02 -11.67
CA VAL A 105 20.74 -6.39 -12.21
C VAL A 105 19.38 -6.74 -12.83
N PRO A 106 19.28 -7.78 -13.68
CA PRO A 106 18.02 -8.22 -14.25
C PRO A 106 16.95 -8.49 -13.18
N LEU A 107 15.71 -8.10 -13.48
CA LEU A 107 14.58 -8.38 -12.61
C LEU A 107 14.29 -9.88 -12.50
N PRO A 108 13.74 -10.35 -11.37
CA PRO A 108 13.24 -11.70 -11.26
C PRO A 108 12.19 -11.98 -12.34
N PRO A 109 12.02 -13.25 -12.76
CA PRO A 109 11.02 -13.62 -13.76
C PRO A 109 9.62 -13.24 -13.26
N ALA A 110 8.78 -12.75 -14.19
CA ALA A 110 7.39 -12.46 -13.89
C ALA A 110 6.63 -13.75 -13.50
N PRO A 111 5.70 -13.68 -12.55
CA PRO A 111 4.82 -14.78 -12.22
C PRO A 111 3.95 -15.15 -13.43
N SER A 112 3.55 -16.45 -13.53
CA SER A 112 2.60 -16.85 -14.56
C SER A 112 1.22 -16.21 -14.33
N GLU A 113 0.41 -16.08 -15.39
CA GLU A 113 -0.95 -15.53 -15.29
C GLU A 113 -1.80 -16.25 -14.24
N ARG A 114 -1.66 -17.57 -14.13
CA ARG A 114 -2.38 -18.38 -13.13
C ARG A 114 -1.97 -18.03 -11.69
N VAL A 115 -0.70 -17.78 -11.47
CA VAL A 115 -0.19 -17.31 -10.15
C VAL A 115 -0.74 -15.93 -9.82
N VAL A 116 -0.74 -15.01 -10.80
CA VAL A 116 -1.31 -13.68 -10.63
C VAL A 116 -2.81 -13.75 -10.34
N GLU A 117 -3.56 -14.57 -11.08
CA GLU A 117 -5.00 -14.73 -10.88
C GLU A 117 -5.32 -15.34 -9.50
N ALA A 118 -4.56 -16.36 -9.07
CA ALA A 118 -4.71 -16.94 -7.74
C ALA A 118 -4.42 -15.91 -6.63
N ALA A 119 -3.34 -15.14 -6.77
CA ALA A 119 -2.99 -14.07 -5.83
C ALA A 119 -4.02 -12.94 -5.82
N LEU A 120 -4.57 -12.58 -6.98
CA LEU A 120 -5.60 -11.54 -7.10
C LEU A 120 -6.88 -11.91 -6.34
N ARG A 121 -7.32 -13.17 -6.42
CA ARG A 121 -8.47 -13.66 -5.64
C ARG A 121 -8.23 -13.53 -4.14
N ALA A 122 -7.04 -13.85 -3.68
CA ALA A 122 -6.64 -13.73 -2.27
C ALA A 122 -6.41 -12.28 -1.81
N SER A 123 -6.35 -11.33 -2.75
CA SER A 123 -6.15 -9.90 -2.48
C SER A 123 -7.45 -9.10 -2.47
N SER A 124 -8.63 -9.73 -2.49
CA SER A 124 -9.89 -9.01 -2.36
C SER A 124 -10.01 -8.37 -0.97
N TRP A 125 -10.11 -7.03 -0.89
CA TRP A 125 -10.24 -6.33 0.39
C TRP A 125 -11.52 -6.69 1.15
N GLY A 126 -12.56 -7.20 0.49
CA GLY A 126 -13.77 -7.73 1.11
C GLY A 126 -13.56 -9.00 1.95
N LEU A 127 -12.37 -9.63 1.90
CA LEU A 127 -12.01 -10.75 2.76
C LEU A 127 -11.61 -10.31 4.18
N LEU A 128 -11.38 -9.02 4.41
CA LEU A 128 -11.13 -8.44 5.72
C LEU A 128 -12.43 -7.86 6.27
N SER A 129 -12.83 -8.25 7.47
CA SER A 129 -14.04 -7.74 8.10
C SER A 129 -13.88 -7.51 9.60
N ARG A 130 -14.54 -6.45 10.09
CA ARG A 130 -14.68 -6.19 11.53
C ARG A 130 -15.92 -6.94 12.04
N VAL A 131 -15.70 -7.95 12.86
CA VAL A 131 -16.75 -8.86 13.36
C VAL A 131 -17.21 -8.57 14.79
N GLY A 132 -16.63 -7.55 15.42
CA GLY A 132 -16.97 -7.11 16.77
C GLY A 132 -16.15 -5.89 17.20
N GLU A 133 -16.25 -5.50 18.47
CA GLU A 133 -15.45 -4.42 19.02
C GLU A 133 -13.96 -4.77 18.95
N ARG A 134 -13.18 -4.03 18.16
CA ARG A 134 -11.76 -4.26 17.87
C ARG A 134 -11.44 -5.70 17.45
N ARG A 135 -12.45 -6.44 16.96
CA ARG A 135 -12.31 -7.82 16.54
C ARG A 135 -12.36 -7.92 15.03
N TRP A 136 -11.32 -8.48 14.44
CA TRP A 136 -11.12 -8.54 13.00
C TRP A 136 -10.90 -9.98 12.53
N GLU A 137 -11.41 -10.27 11.36
CA GLU A 137 -11.33 -11.58 10.71
C GLU A 137 -10.84 -11.41 9.28
N LEU A 138 -9.92 -12.28 8.88
CA LEU A 138 -9.57 -12.53 7.49
C LEU A 138 -10.23 -13.85 7.06
N ARG A 139 -10.95 -13.83 5.95
CA ARG A 139 -11.59 -15.03 5.40
C ARG A 139 -10.81 -15.53 4.20
N VAL A 140 -10.75 -16.86 4.01
CA VAL A 140 -10.34 -17.46 2.73
C VAL A 140 -11.40 -17.16 1.67
N PRO A 141 -11.03 -16.99 0.39
CA PRO A 141 -12.01 -16.87 -0.68
C PRO A 141 -13.02 -18.03 -0.64
N GLY A 142 -14.32 -17.72 -0.60
CA GLY A 142 -15.40 -18.64 -0.22
C GLY A 142 -15.91 -19.56 -1.33
N ASP A 143 -15.31 -19.58 -2.49
CA ASP A 143 -15.72 -20.47 -3.57
C ASP A 143 -14.79 -21.67 -3.67
N SER A 144 -15.37 -22.84 -3.80
CA SER A 144 -14.82 -24.18 -3.87
C SER A 144 -13.70 -24.43 -4.91
N VAL A 145 -12.95 -23.41 -5.26
CA VAL A 145 -11.79 -23.50 -6.13
C VAL A 145 -10.54 -23.23 -5.29
N ASP A 146 -10.08 -24.29 -4.61
CA ASP A 146 -8.81 -24.25 -3.87
C ASP A 146 -7.62 -23.98 -4.81
N SER A 147 -7.83 -24.05 -6.14
CA SER A 147 -6.81 -23.80 -7.13
C SER A 147 -7.34 -23.10 -8.39
N VAL A 148 -6.49 -22.32 -9.04
CA VAL A 148 -6.71 -21.68 -10.34
C VAL A 148 -5.80 -22.36 -11.37
N GLY A 149 -6.41 -23.16 -12.27
CA GLY A 149 -5.62 -23.87 -13.30
C GLY A 149 -4.50 -24.73 -12.75
N GLY A 150 -4.69 -25.34 -11.57
CA GLY A 150 -3.71 -26.18 -10.89
C GLY A 150 -2.71 -25.42 -10.01
N VAL A 151 -2.92 -24.13 -9.79
CA VAL A 151 -2.16 -23.31 -8.81
C VAL A 151 -3.07 -23.05 -7.62
N ASP A 152 -2.60 -23.39 -6.42
CA ASP A 152 -3.34 -23.15 -5.18
C ASP A 152 -3.54 -21.65 -4.95
N VAL A 153 -4.74 -21.28 -4.51
CA VAL A 153 -5.04 -19.90 -4.11
C VAL A 153 -4.37 -19.64 -2.76
N PRO A 154 -3.44 -18.66 -2.67
CA PRO A 154 -2.77 -18.39 -1.40
C PRO A 154 -3.75 -17.82 -0.36
N SER A 155 -3.38 -17.91 0.92
CA SER A 155 -4.14 -17.25 1.97
C SER A 155 -4.11 -15.72 1.80
N PRO A 156 -5.22 -15.01 2.08
CA PRO A 156 -5.24 -13.56 2.14
C PRO A 156 -4.19 -13.04 3.12
N ARG A 157 -3.59 -11.91 2.79
CA ARG A 157 -2.52 -11.34 3.61
C ARG A 157 -2.60 -9.82 3.66
N LEU A 158 -2.70 -9.32 4.88
CA LEU A 158 -2.67 -7.90 5.18
C LEU A 158 -1.26 -7.35 4.99
N ASP A 159 -1.16 -6.19 4.34
CA ASP A 159 0.05 -5.37 4.26
C ASP A 159 -0.35 -3.90 4.37
N LEU A 160 0.04 -3.26 5.46
CA LEU A 160 -0.28 -1.86 5.77
C LEU A 160 0.83 -0.89 5.34
N GLY A 161 1.81 -1.34 4.56
CA GLY A 161 2.94 -0.52 4.11
C GLY A 161 2.56 0.75 3.37
N GLY A 162 1.36 0.79 2.76
CA GLY A 162 0.82 1.94 2.04
C GLY A 162 0.08 2.98 2.90
N ILE A 163 -0.03 2.80 4.23
CA ILE A 163 -0.68 3.77 5.13
C ILE A 163 -0.01 3.90 6.51
N ALA A 164 0.72 2.87 6.95
CA ALA A 164 1.25 2.81 8.31
C ALA A 164 2.28 3.91 8.62
N LYS A 165 3.05 4.34 7.61
CA LYS A 165 4.05 5.41 7.78
C LYS A 165 3.39 6.76 8.01
N GLY A 166 2.35 7.07 7.24
CA GLY A 166 1.57 8.30 7.37
C GLY A 166 0.88 8.37 8.74
N TYR A 167 0.24 7.28 9.16
CA TYR A 167 -0.33 7.18 10.50
C TYR A 167 0.72 7.40 11.59
N THR A 168 1.88 6.77 11.45
CA THR A 168 2.98 6.90 12.42
C THR A 168 3.53 8.33 12.47
N ALA A 169 3.67 8.98 11.31
CA ALA A 169 4.13 10.36 11.25
C ALA A 169 3.16 11.31 11.95
N ASP A 170 1.84 11.13 11.74
CA ASP A 170 0.80 11.88 12.42
C ASP A 170 0.83 11.65 13.94
N ALA A 171 0.89 10.40 14.39
CA ALA A 171 0.93 10.08 15.81
C ALA A 171 2.17 10.67 16.51
N CYS A 172 3.32 10.67 15.83
CA CYS A 172 4.55 11.29 16.34
C CYS A 172 4.43 12.81 16.41
N ARG A 173 3.84 13.46 15.39
CA ARG A 173 3.55 14.89 15.37
C ARG A 173 2.61 15.25 16.52
N ASP A 174 1.51 14.53 16.65
CA ASP A 174 0.48 14.82 17.66
C ASP A 174 1.01 14.64 19.08
N LEU A 175 1.86 13.62 19.31
CA LEU A 175 2.57 13.48 20.57
C LEU A 175 3.52 14.63 20.85
N ALA A 176 4.28 15.09 19.86
CA ALA A 176 5.16 16.24 20.01
C ALA A 176 4.38 17.51 20.39
N VAL A 177 3.22 17.74 19.76
CA VAL A 177 2.30 18.85 20.07
C VAL A 177 1.77 18.72 21.51
N ALA A 178 1.29 17.54 21.92
CA ALA A 178 0.80 17.27 23.26
C ALA A 178 1.89 17.47 24.32
N MET A 179 3.16 17.28 23.99
CA MET A 179 4.31 17.56 24.83
C MET A 179 4.79 19.02 24.78
N GLY A 180 4.06 19.92 24.13
CA GLY A 180 4.33 21.36 24.10
C GLY A 180 5.24 21.86 22.96
N ALA A 181 5.43 21.08 21.90
CA ALA A 181 6.13 21.57 20.71
C ALA A 181 5.30 22.69 20.05
N ARG A 182 5.98 23.80 19.69
CA ARG A 182 5.36 24.93 18.96
C ARG A 182 5.42 24.75 17.45
N GLY A 183 6.29 23.88 16.97
CA GLY A 183 6.43 23.45 15.60
C GLY A 183 7.10 22.08 15.54
N ALA A 184 6.66 21.26 14.64
CA ALA A 184 7.21 19.92 14.42
C ALA A 184 7.19 19.57 12.93
N LEU A 185 8.23 18.90 12.47
CA LEU A 185 8.28 18.16 11.22
C LEU A 185 8.74 16.75 11.57
N VAL A 186 7.92 15.76 11.24
CA VAL A 186 8.20 14.34 11.42
C VAL A 186 8.24 13.68 10.05
N SER A 187 9.34 13.00 9.74
CA SER A 187 9.49 12.22 8.52
C SER A 187 9.67 10.74 8.87
N VAL A 188 8.81 9.89 8.33
CA VAL A 188 8.89 8.44 8.46
C VAL A 188 9.31 7.85 7.11
N GLY A 189 10.55 7.39 7.07
CA GLY A 189 11.21 7.04 5.81
C GLY A 189 11.46 8.28 4.95
N THR A 190 11.37 8.12 3.63
CA THR A 190 11.63 9.19 2.64
C THR A 190 10.37 9.70 1.96
N SER A 191 9.21 9.12 2.27
CA SER A 191 7.97 9.35 1.53
C SER A 191 6.85 10.00 2.34
N SER A 192 6.89 9.93 3.67
CA SER A 192 5.77 10.37 4.52
C SER A 192 6.24 11.42 5.51
N VAL A 193 5.66 12.60 5.44
CA VAL A 193 6.01 13.75 6.30
C VAL A 193 4.74 14.28 6.93
N SER A 194 4.76 14.57 8.25
CA SER A 194 3.71 15.27 8.97
C SER A 194 4.27 16.51 9.64
N VAL A 195 3.56 17.61 9.54
CA VAL A 195 3.98 18.90 10.10
C VAL A 195 2.92 19.51 11.01
N PHE A 196 3.39 20.35 11.92
CA PHE A 196 2.59 21.25 12.76
C PHE A 196 3.29 22.59 12.94
N GLY A 197 2.49 23.67 13.00
CA GLY A 197 2.99 24.99 13.30
C GLY A 197 3.98 25.53 12.27
N THR A 198 5.00 26.24 12.73
CA THR A 198 6.02 26.87 11.89
C THR A 198 7.42 26.46 12.31
N ARG A 199 8.39 26.77 11.47
CA ARG A 199 9.81 26.71 11.82
C ARG A 199 10.15 27.75 12.92
N ALA A 200 11.33 27.64 13.50
CA ALA A 200 11.76 28.52 14.59
C ALA A 200 11.84 30.01 14.18
N ASP A 201 12.05 30.26 12.89
CA ASP A 201 12.09 31.60 12.29
C ASP A 201 10.70 32.15 11.90
N GLY A 202 9.62 31.41 12.20
CA GLY A 202 8.25 31.76 11.87
C GLY A 202 7.83 31.39 10.42
N SER A 203 8.75 30.89 9.61
CA SER A 203 8.44 30.48 8.23
C SER A 203 7.71 29.14 8.18
N SER A 204 7.03 28.86 7.05
CA SER A 204 6.38 27.59 6.77
C SER A 204 7.38 26.46 6.63
N TRP A 205 6.92 25.23 6.91
CA TRP A 205 7.67 24.04 6.59
C TRP A 205 7.73 23.84 5.08
N ARG A 206 8.87 23.37 4.58
CA ARG A 206 9.09 23.11 3.15
C ARG A 206 9.60 21.69 2.95
N ALA A 207 9.02 20.97 1.99
CA ALA A 207 9.45 19.64 1.59
C ALA A 207 9.90 19.63 0.14
N GLY A 208 11.08 19.08 -0.14
CA GLY A 208 11.55 18.83 -1.49
C GLY A 208 10.88 17.57 -2.06
N LEU A 209 10.28 17.68 -3.23
CA LEU A 209 9.80 16.53 -4.00
C LEU A 209 10.97 15.99 -4.82
N ARG A 210 11.32 14.73 -4.59
CA ARG A 210 12.41 14.09 -5.33
C ARG A 210 12.07 14.03 -6.83
N ASP A 211 13.06 14.29 -7.66
CA ASP A 211 12.95 14.09 -9.09
C ASP A 211 13.14 12.60 -9.43
N PRO A 212 12.12 11.89 -9.95
CA PRO A 212 12.24 10.48 -10.32
C PRO A 212 13.15 10.25 -11.53
N HIS A 213 13.43 11.30 -12.32
CA HIS A 213 14.33 11.25 -13.48
C HIS A 213 15.75 11.73 -13.14
N GLY A 214 15.91 12.33 -11.97
CA GLY A 214 17.16 12.95 -11.54
C GLY A 214 18.05 12.09 -10.62
N GLY A 215 19.18 12.61 -10.14
CA GLY A 215 20.07 11.99 -9.18
C GLY A 215 19.46 11.78 -7.79
N PRO A 216 20.11 11.02 -6.88
CA PRO A 216 19.58 10.73 -5.55
C PRO A 216 19.22 11.97 -4.73
N THR A 217 19.80 13.12 -5.07
CA THR A 217 19.58 14.42 -4.41
C THR A 217 18.83 15.42 -5.28
N SER A 218 18.41 15.03 -6.50
CA SER A 218 17.66 15.90 -7.41
C SER A 218 16.26 16.14 -6.87
N VAL A 219 15.80 17.39 -6.97
CA VAL A 219 14.49 17.85 -6.53
C VAL A 219 13.73 18.41 -7.72
N ALA A 220 12.58 17.82 -8.03
CA ALA A 220 11.68 18.29 -9.10
C ALA A 220 10.90 19.54 -8.69
N GLY A 221 10.71 19.75 -7.39
CA GLY A 221 9.97 20.88 -6.85
C GLY A 221 10.05 20.98 -5.34
N VAL A 222 9.55 22.07 -4.80
CA VAL A 222 9.44 22.30 -3.35
C VAL A 222 8.00 22.65 -3.03
N VAL A 223 7.42 21.89 -2.10
CA VAL A 223 6.08 22.16 -1.56
C VAL A 223 6.25 22.94 -0.26
N GLU A 224 5.51 24.05 -0.14
CA GLU A 224 5.34 24.76 1.10
C GLU A 224 4.10 24.24 1.82
N LEU A 225 4.30 23.75 3.05
CA LEU A 225 3.23 23.17 3.84
C LEU A 225 2.55 24.25 4.67
N PRO A 226 1.22 24.15 4.93
CA PRO A 226 0.47 25.22 5.59
C PRO A 226 1.08 25.70 6.90
N ALA A 227 1.29 26.98 7.04
CA ALA A 227 1.78 27.60 8.27
C ALA A 227 0.70 27.58 9.36
N GLY A 228 1.07 27.25 10.60
CA GLY A 228 0.18 27.35 11.76
C GLY A 228 -0.86 26.24 11.88
N GLY A 229 -0.93 25.30 10.93
CA GLY A 229 -1.85 24.15 10.94
C GLY A 229 -1.14 22.80 11.06
N MET A 230 -1.92 21.75 10.90
CA MET A 230 -1.46 20.36 10.71
C MET A 230 -1.63 19.99 9.25
N ALA A 231 -0.62 19.37 8.66
CA ALA A 231 -0.69 18.80 7.33
C ALA A 231 0.25 17.60 7.22
N SER A 232 -0.08 16.71 6.30
CA SER A 232 0.75 15.54 6.01
C SER A 232 0.96 15.44 4.51
N LEU A 233 2.20 15.16 4.09
CA LEU A 233 2.60 14.95 2.71
C LEU A 233 3.01 13.49 2.54
N SER A 234 2.52 12.86 1.50
CA SER A 234 3.03 11.57 1.05
C SER A 234 3.39 11.59 -0.43
N THR A 235 4.48 10.91 -0.76
CA THR A 235 4.91 10.72 -2.14
C THR A 235 5.04 9.23 -2.42
N SER A 236 4.26 8.74 -3.38
CA SER A 236 4.38 7.41 -3.97
C SER A 236 5.03 7.53 -5.33
N GLY A 237 5.95 6.64 -5.66
CA GLY A 237 6.63 6.73 -6.94
C GLY A 237 7.66 5.65 -7.18
N ASP A 238 8.16 5.66 -8.39
CA ASP A 238 9.19 4.77 -8.89
C ASP A 238 10.59 5.31 -8.49
N ASN A 239 10.86 5.24 -7.19
CA ASN A 239 12.14 5.72 -6.63
C ASN A 239 13.24 4.65 -6.66
N LEU A 240 13.15 3.66 -7.54
CA LEU A 240 13.97 2.46 -7.47
C LEU A 240 15.11 2.43 -8.47
N GLY A 241 15.10 3.29 -9.49
CA GLY A 241 16.12 3.23 -10.53
C GLY A 241 17.43 3.87 -10.12
N PRO A 242 18.60 3.26 -10.46
CA PRO A 242 19.72 4.04 -10.88
C PRO A 242 19.25 4.76 -12.14
N LEU A 243 19.37 5.98 -12.10
CA LEU A 243 19.17 6.98 -13.09
C LEU A 243 19.68 6.56 -14.45
N GLY A 244 18.79 6.52 -15.38
CA GLY A 244 19.06 6.25 -16.76
C GLY A 244 18.49 4.90 -17.23
N GLY A 245 17.27 4.93 -17.67
CA GLY A 245 16.74 4.21 -18.81
C GLY A 245 17.07 2.71 -18.99
N VAL A 246 17.13 1.91 -17.96
CA VAL A 246 17.17 0.46 -18.16
C VAL A 246 15.73 -0.06 -18.12
N ARG A 247 15.12 -0.16 -19.29
CA ARG A 247 13.92 -0.97 -19.47
C ARG A 247 14.29 -2.43 -19.19
N ALA A 248 13.80 -3.00 -18.11
CA ALA A 248 13.94 -4.41 -17.87
C ALA A 248 12.92 -5.18 -18.72
N VAL A 249 13.41 -5.90 -19.71
CA VAL A 249 12.60 -6.81 -20.55
C VAL A 249 12.70 -8.21 -19.95
N CYS A 250 11.62 -8.75 -19.43
CA CYS A 250 11.56 -10.16 -19.06
C CYS A 250 11.15 -10.99 -20.28
N ALA A 251 12.02 -11.90 -20.71
CA ALA A 251 11.69 -12.85 -21.78
C ALA A 251 10.56 -13.79 -21.33
N GLY A 252 9.40 -13.68 -21.95
CA GLY A 252 8.23 -14.50 -21.63
C GLY A 252 8.33 -15.91 -22.21
N SER A 253 8.00 -16.90 -21.41
CA SER A 253 7.68 -18.24 -21.88
C SER A 253 6.39 -18.19 -22.71
N ALA A 254 6.44 -18.68 -23.94
CA ALA A 254 5.28 -18.77 -24.82
C ALA A 254 4.30 -19.83 -24.28
N ALA A 255 3.14 -19.38 -23.78
CA ALA A 255 1.98 -20.22 -23.55
C ALA A 255 0.78 -19.63 -24.28
N GLY A 256 0.14 -20.46 -25.10
CA GLY A 256 -0.99 -20.08 -25.95
C GLY A 256 -2.26 -19.73 -25.16
N PRO A 257 -3.31 -19.26 -25.84
CA PRO A 257 -4.48 -18.64 -25.22
C PRO A 257 -5.36 -19.70 -24.55
N VAL A 258 -5.70 -19.51 -23.27
CA VAL A 258 -6.77 -20.25 -22.59
C VAL A 258 -7.94 -19.30 -22.36
N ALA A 259 -9.07 -19.62 -23.00
CA ALA A 259 -10.33 -18.94 -22.80
C ALA A 259 -10.98 -19.42 -21.50
N GLY A 260 -11.19 -18.51 -20.57
CA GLY A 260 -11.97 -18.74 -19.36
C GLY A 260 -12.52 -17.40 -18.88
N SER A 261 -13.84 -17.22 -18.99
CA SER A 261 -14.51 -15.95 -18.68
C SER A 261 -14.72 -15.80 -17.18
N VAL A 262 -14.15 -14.75 -16.60
CA VAL A 262 -14.64 -14.13 -15.37
C VAL A 262 -15.17 -12.76 -15.79
N ALA A 263 -16.42 -12.44 -15.42
CA ALA A 263 -17.10 -11.22 -15.80
C ALA A 263 -16.50 -10.03 -15.03
N GLY A 264 -15.50 -9.41 -15.63
CA GLY A 264 -15.00 -8.09 -15.28
C GLY A 264 -15.60 -7.04 -16.22
N SER A 265 -15.64 -5.79 -15.78
CA SER A 265 -16.15 -4.67 -16.58
C SER A 265 -15.40 -4.54 -17.91
N VAL A 266 -15.99 -3.82 -18.89
CA VAL A 266 -15.37 -3.58 -20.20
C VAL A 266 -14.04 -2.81 -20.05
N GLU A 267 -13.92 -1.99 -19.00
CA GLU A 267 -12.71 -1.22 -18.67
C GLU A 267 -11.58 -2.12 -18.13
N ASP A 268 -11.90 -3.11 -17.28
CA ASP A 268 -10.92 -4.12 -16.83
C ASP A 268 -10.39 -4.97 -17.99
N ARG A 269 -11.22 -5.18 -19.00
CA ARG A 269 -10.81 -5.91 -20.21
C ARG A 269 -9.85 -5.09 -21.06
N ARG A 270 -10.10 -3.79 -21.22
CA ARG A 270 -9.21 -2.87 -21.94
C ARG A 270 -7.85 -2.71 -21.26
N ALA A 271 -7.84 -2.56 -19.91
CA ALA A 271 -6.60 -2.53 -19.15
C ALA A 271 -5.77 -3.82 -19.32
N ARG A 272 -6.44 -4.98 -19.37
CA ARG A 272 -5.78 -6.28 -19.62
C ARG A 272 -5.31 -6.43 -21.07
N GLU A 273 -5.96 -5.81 -22.04
CA GLU A 273 -5.54 -5.82 -23.45
C GLU A 273 -4.34 -4.90 -23.69
N THR A 274 -4.31 -3.73 -23.06
CA THR A 274 -3.15 -2.79 -23.13
C THR A 274 -1.89 -3.40 -22.50
N LEU A 275 -2.05 -4.23 -21.44
CA LEU A 275 -0.93 -4.98 -20.83
C LEU A 275 -0.40 -6.12 -21.72
N ARG A 276 -1.05 -6.41 -22.84
CA ARG A 276 -0.60 -7.38 -23.86
C ARG A 276 0.29 -6.77 -24.93
N GLU A 277 0.49 -5.45 -24.92
CA GLU A 277 1.48 -4.84 -25.79
C GLU A 277 2.87 -5.35 -25.44
N THR A 278 3.28 -6.37 -26.18
CA THR A 278 4.64 -6.90 -26.13
C THR A 278 5.58 -5.91 -26.81
N SER A 279 6.76 -5.70 -26.24
CA SER A 279 7.85 -5.08 -26.97
C SER A 279 8.12 -5.87 -28.26
N ALA A 280 8.76 -5.28 -29.25
CA ALA A 280 9.11 -5.94 -30.51
C ALA A 280 9.87 -7.27 -30.33
N ASP A 281 10.44 -7.52 -29.14
CA ASP A 281 11.15 -8.75 -28.73
C ASP A 281 10.28 -9.74 -27.94
N GLY A 282 8.95 -9.54 -27.83
CA GLY A 282 8.04 -10.49 -27.16
C GLY A 282 8.09 -10.52 -25.63
N GLY A 283 8.82 -9.61 -24.98
CA GLY A 283 8.92 -9.49 -23.51
C GLY A 283 7.91 -8.49 -22.92
N ARG A 284 7.37 -8.79 -21.73
CA ARG A 284 6.57 -7.84 -20.97
C ARG A 284 7.48 -6.84 -20.29
N ILE A 285 7.15 -5.54 -20.40
CA ILE A 285 7.88 -4.46 -19.72
C ILE A 285 7.23 -4.25 -18.36
N PHE A 286 7.97 -4.43 -17.28
CA PHE A 286 7.56 -4.13 -15.92
C PHE A 286 8.45 -3.02 -15.40
N ASP A 287 7.94 -1.81 -15.36
CA ASP A 287 8.71 -0.62 -14.96
C ASP A 287 8.29 -0.06 -13.60
N HIS A 288 7.44 -0.78 -12.86
CA HIS A 288 6.95 -0.32 -11.56
C HIS A 288 6.85 -1.43 -10.50
N HIS A 289 7.29 -1.13 -9.27
CA HIS A 289 7.19 -2.07 -8.13
C HIS A 289 5.86 -1.98 -7.36
N ILE A 290 5.02 -0.98 -7.66
CA ILE A 290 3.67 -0.88 -7.12
C ILE A 290 2.75 -1.69 -8.03
N ILE A 291 2.02 -2.61 -7.43
CA ILE A 291 1.08 -3.49 -8.13
C ILE A 291 -0.31 -2.85 -8.10
N ASP A 292 -1.00 -2.83 -9.23
CA ASP A 292 -2.44 -2.48 -9.27
C ASP A 292 -3.25 -3.64 -8.67
N PRO A 293 -3.93 -3.43 -7.53
CA PRO A 293 -4.66 -4.50 -6.85
C PRO A 293 -5.88 -4.99 -7.64
N ARG A 294 -6.34 -4.25 -8.65
CA ARG A 294 -7.52 -4.55 -9.48
C ARG A 294 -7.18 -5.50 -10.62
N THR A 295 -5.95 -5.39 -11.14
CA THR A 295 -5.48 -6.21 -12.26
C THR A 295 -4.52 -7.31 -11.84
N GLY A 296 -3.82 -7.12 -10.71
CA GLY A 296 -2.76 -7.99 -10.22
C GLY A 296 -1.40 -7.79 -10.89
N TYR A 297 -1.26 -6.77 -11.75
CA TYR A 297 -0.02 -6.46 -12.46
C TYR A 297 0.60 -5.15 -11.96
N PRO A 298 1.90 -4.90 -12.21
CA PRO A 298 2.52 -3.61 -11.95
C PRO A 298 1.72 -2.46 -12.53
N ALA A 299 1.61 -1.36 -11.76
CA ALA A 299 0.90 -0.16 -12.18
C ALA A 299 1.53 0.41 -13.46
N HIS A 300 0.69 0.74 -14.45
CA HIS A 300 1.12 1.20 -15.78
C HIS A 300 0.22 2.33 -16.30
N ALA A 301 -0.10 3.28 -15.45
CA ALA A 301 -0.95 4.42 -15.80
C ALA A 301 -0.19 5.62 -16.40
N GLY A 302 1.08 5.42 -16.77
CA GLY A 302 1.92 6.50 -17.30
C GLY A 302 2.35 7.53 -16.25
N VAL A 303 2.20 7.21 -14.98
CA VAL A 303 2.58 8.07 -13.85
C VAL A 303 3.76 7.45 -13.11
N ARG A 304 4.82 8.22 -12.89
CA ARG A 304 6.02 7.78 -12.17
C ARG A 304 6.02 8.21 -10.71
N GLN A 305 5.40 9.33 -10.40
CA GLN A 305 5.36 9.86 -9.04
C GLN A 305 4.11 10.69 -8.80
N VAL A 306 3.50 10.49 -7.65
CA VAL A 306 2.40 11.32 -7.13
C VAL A 306 2.73 11.79 -5.74
N SER A 307 2.57 13.08 -5.50
CA SER A 307 2.71 13.71 -4.19
C SER A 307 1.40 14.35 -3.77
N VAL A 308 0.91 14.00 -2.58
CA VAL A 308 -0.37 14.45 -2.03
C VAL A 308 -0.13 15.10 -0.68
N VAL A 309 -0.66 16.31 -0.50
CA VAL A 309 -0.81 16.94 0.83
C VAL A 309 -2.24 16.71 1.29
N ALA A 310 -2.41 16.25 2.52
CA ALA A 310 -3.71 16.01 3.11
C ALA A 310 -3.75 16.41 4.60
N SER A 311 -4.96 16.45 5.15
CA SER A 311 -5.19 16.68 6.59
C SER A 311 -4.70 15.52 7.46
N SER A 312 -4.44 14.35 6.88
CA SER A 312 -3.97 13.13 7.56
C SER A 312 -2.96 12.39 6.70
N GLY A 313 -1.94 11.84 7.36
CA GLY A 313 -0.92 11.01 6.71
C GLY A 313 -1.47 9.71 6.12
N VAL A 314 -2.49 9.14 6.76
CA VAL A 314 -3.21 7.97 6.23
C VAL A 314 -3.84 8.28 4.88
N LEU A 315 -4.57 9.40 4.80
CA LEU A 315 -5.23 9.86 3.58
C LEU A 315 -4.20 10.22 2.49
N ALA A 316 -3.13 10.92 2.86
CA ALA A 316 -2.06 11.28 1.92
C ALA A 316 -1.38 10.05 1.31
N GLU A 317 -1.05 9.03 2.12
CA GLU A 317 -0.40 7.79 1.64
C GLU A 317 -1.33 6.96 0.74
N ALA A 318 -2.57 6.74 1.17
CA ALA A 318 -3.52 5.98 0.39
C ALA A 318 -3.81 6.65 -0.96
N LEU A 319 -4.03 7.98 -0.97
CA LEU A 319 -4.27 8.73 -2.19
C LEU A 319 -3.05 8.77 -3.12
N SER A 320 -1.84 9.01 -2.59
CA SER A 320 -0.64 9.02 -3.45
C SER A 320 -0.41 7.66 -4.11
N THR A 321 -0.70 6.56 -3.41
CA THR A 321 -0.61 5.20 -3.96
C THR A 321 -1.73 4.92 -4.95
N ALA A 322 -2.98 5.26 -4.62
CA ALA A 322 -4.12 5.03 -5.50
C ALA A 322 -4.04 5.83 -6.80
N LEU A 323 -3.62 7.10 -6.74
CA LEU A 323 -3.44 7.96 -7.91
C LEU A 323 -2.28 7.54 -8.81
N LEU A 324 -1.27 6.88 -8.25
CA LEU A 324 -0.20 6.29 -9.05
C LEU A 324 -0.70 5.09 -9.84
N VAL A 325 -1.63 4.31 -9.26
CA VAL A 325 -2.32 3.19 -9.92
C VAL A 325 -3.36 3.70 -10.92
N ASP A 326 -4.10 4.75 -10.55
CA ASP A 326 -5.18 5.32 -11.36
C ASP A 326 -5.26 6.86 -11.17
N PRO A 327 -4.64 7.63 -12.06
CA PRO A 327 -4.64 9.09 -11.97
C PRO A 327 -6.01 9.74 -12.25
N SER A 328 -7.01 8.97 -12.69
CA SER A 328 -8.37 9.47 -12.95
C SER A 328 -9.25 9.51 -11.71
N ILE A 329 -8.77 9.05 -10.55
CA ILE A 329 -9.52 9.06 -9.29
C ILE A 329 -9.93 10.49 -8.93
N ASP A 330 -11.22 10.68 -8.64
CA ASP A 330 -11.78 11.92 -8.13
C ASP A 330 -11.41 12.11 -6.65
N VAL A 331 -10.35 12.87 -6.40
CA VAL A 331 -9.83 13.14 -5.04
C VAL A 331 -10.90 13.76 -4.13
N PRO A 332 -11.67 14.78 -4.54
CA PRO A 332 -12.79 15.30 -3.76
C PRO A 332 -13.80 14.24 -3.32
N ASP A 333 -14.18 13.31 -4.20
CA ASP A 333 -15.13 12.24 -3.86
C ASP A 333 -14.52 11.26 -2.84
N VAL A 334 -13.26 10.83 -3.02
CA VAL A 334 -12.57 9.98 -2.04
C VAL A 334 -12.50 10.64 -0.68
N VAL A 335 -12.10 11.92 -0.62
CA VAL A 335 -12.04 12.69 0.62
C VAL A 335 -13.41 12.76 1.30
N ALA A 336 -14.47 13.05 0.53
CA ALA A 336 -15.83 13.13 1.07
C ALA A 336 -16.35 11.77 1.59
N ARG A 337 -16.04 10.67 0.92
CA ARG A 337 -16.40 9.31 1.37
C ARG A 337 -15.66 8.95 2.64
N TRP A 338 -14.35 9.16 2.67
CA TRP A 338 -13.54 8.87 3.84
C TRP A 338 -13.95 9.71 5.07
N ALA A 339 -14.20 11.01 4.89
CA ALA A 339 -14.67 11.90 5.94
C ALA A 339 -16.01 11.43 6.54
N ARG A 340 -16.93 10.92 5.72
CA ARG A 340 -18.21 10.36 6.20
C ARG A 340 -18.04 9.12 7.08
N VAL A 341 -17.10 8.26 6.74
CA VAL A 341 -16.83 7.02 7.50
C VAL A 341 -16.09 7.31 8.80
N THR A 342 -15.12 8.21 8.76
CA THR A 342 -14.26 8.51 9.92
C THR A 342 -14.85 9.56 10.84
N GLY A 343 -15.79 10.38 10.35
CA GLY A 343 -16.33 11.55 11.06
C GLY A 343 -15.33 12.70 11.24
N ALA A 344 -14.15 12.61 10.63
CA ALA A 344 -13.10 13.63 10.73
C ALA A 344 -13.17 14.61 9.56
N PRO A 345 -12.91 15.91 9.79
CA PRO A 345 -12.69 16.86 8.71
C PRO A 345 -11.53 16.39 7.83
N ALA A 346 -11.75 16.38 6.51
CA ALA A 346 -10.77 15.90 5.58
C ALA A 346 -10.54 16.86 4.42
N SER A 347 -9.29 16.94 4.00
CA SER A 347 -8.86 17.64 2.78
C SER A 347 -7.67 16.93 2.18
N ALA A 348 -7.56 16.97 0.87
CA ALA A 348 -6.38 16.50 0.16
C ALA A 348 -6.20 17.28 -1.15
N GLU A 349 -4.95 17.47 -1.56
CA GLU A 349 -4.54 18.15 -2.77
C GLU A 349 -3.34 17.43 -3.40
N ILE A 350 -3.37 17.26 -4.72
CA ILE A 350 -2.22 16.78 -5.48
C ILE A 350 -1.26 17.96 -5.66
N VAL A 351 -0.07 17.86 -5.09
CA VAL A 351 0.96 18.91 -5.15
C VAL A 351 2.12 18.56 -6.08
N GLY A 352 2.13 17.36 -6.62
CA GLY A 352 3.11 16.90 -7.61
C GLY A 352 2.62 15.65 -8.33
N LEU A 353 2.70 15.72 -9.67
CA LEU A 353 2.43 14.60 -10.56
C LEU A 353 3.52 14.57 -11.63
N VAL A 354 4.24 13.46 -11.71
CA VAL A 354 5.28 13.26 -12.72
C VAL A 354 4.87 12.10 -13.61
N HIS A 355 4.77 12.35 -14.90
CA HIS A 355 4.46 11.33 -15.89
C HIS A 355 5.72 10.61 -16.37
N ALA A 356 5.55 9.38 -16.87
CA ALA A 356 6.58 8.70 -17.62
C ALA A 356 6.84 9.48 -18.92
N GLU A 357 8.10 9.62 -19.30
CA GLU A 357 8.42 10.20 -20.61
C GLU A 357 7.87 9.28 -21.69
N GLN A 358 7.12 9.87 -22.63
CA GLN A 358 6.71 9.16 -23.86
C GLN A 358 7.95 9.00 -24.71
N GLY A 359 8.52 7.80 -24.72
CA GLY A 359 9.69 7.44 -25.53
C GLY A 359 9.32 7.18 -26.99
#